data_e6afbc4e995bf341fe002c6a7a30e731
#
_entry.id   e6afbc4e995bf341fe002c6a7a30e731
#
_cell.length_a   1.000
_cell.length_b   1.000
_cell.length_c   1.000
_cell.angle_alpha   90.00
_cell.angle_beta   90.00
_cell.angle_gamma   90.00
#
_symmetry.space_group_name_H-M   'P 1'
#
loop_
_entity.id
_entity.type
_entity.pdbx_description
1 polymer ?
#
loop_
_entity_poly.entity_id
_entity_poly.type
_entity_poly.pdbx_seq_one_letter_code
_entity_poly.pdbx_strand_id
1 'polypeptide(L)'
;MVGVILFRAQPFHNGHMNMVKKAYEDCTANHCDLHIFVGSADKSGTKRNPLPIDFRLMLLEGALHEHFSTEELKHIHVYPLDDMTDESDNSHGWGRYLYIKMFGKTKDSDMTIYYSDDPRIMLGWFAQDERWLLRFKFLDRYEGISATLVRQAFQLEGGDYDVKQLVPAFVYNYREEIRQYIQEAK
;
A
#
# COMPACT_ATOMS: atom_id res chain seq x y z
N MET A 1 17.79 -3.41 10.60
CA MET A 1 17.06 -3.75 9.34
C MET A 1 15.57 -3.53 9.57
N VAL A 2 14.86 -3.01 8.60
CA VAL A 2 13.39 -2.85 8.64
C VAL A 2 12.78 -3.26 7.30
N GLY A 3 11.53 -3.76 7.33
CA GLY A 3 10.76 -4.02 6.13
C GLY A 3 9.92 -2.80 5.72
N VAL A 4 9.78 -2.53 4.43
CA VAL A 4 9.01 -1.40 3.92
C VAL A 4 8.09 -1.84 2.78
N ILE A 5 6.83 -1.42 2.83
CA ILE A 5 5.85 -1.53 1.75
C ILE A 5 5.35 -0.13 1.38
N LEU A 6 5.16 0.11 0.09
CA LEU A 6 4.49 1.30 -0.43
C LEU A 6 3.33 0.89 -1.33
N PHE A 7 2.12 1.38 -1.04
CA PHE A 7 0.95 1.27 -1.91
C PHE A 7 -0.03 2.42 -1.66
N ARG A 8 -1.01 2.62 -2.55
CA ARG A 8 -2.01 3.70 -2.41
C ARG A 8 -3.27 3.31 -1.64
N ALA A 9 -3.61 2.02 -1.60
CA ALA A 9 -4.84 1.51 -0.97
C ALA A 9 -6.13 2.23 -1.45
N GLN A 10 -6.40 2.20 -2.76
CA GLN A 10 -7.53 2.90 -3.38
C GLN A 10 -8.56 1.93 -4.03
N PRO A 11 -9.33 1.16 -3.21
CA PRO A 11 -9.23 0.90 -1.78
C PRO A 11 -8.18 -0.17 -1.42
N PHE A 12 -8.01 -0.42 -0.11
CA PHE A 12 -7.27 -1.58 0.39
C PHE A 12 -7.99 -2.88 -0.02
N HIS A 13 -7.24 -3.90 -0.47
CA HIS A 13 -7.79 -5.13 -1.03
C HIS A 13 -6.94 -6.36 -0.68
N ASN A 14 -7.45 -7.57 -0.97
CA ASN A 14 -6.80 -8.83 -0.61
C ASN A 14 -5.38 -8.99 -1.21
N GLY A 15 -5.11 -8.37 -2.37
CA GLY A 15 -3.74 -8.31 -2.91
C GLY A 15 -2.77 -7.53 -2.01
N HIS A 16 -3.20 -6.40 -1.44
CA HIS A 16 -2.41 -5.65 -0.46
C HIS A 16 -2.25 -6.44 0.84
N MET A 17 -3.32 -7.06 1.34
CA MET A 17 -3.26 -7.88 2.56
C MET A 17 -2.29 -9.05 2.40
N ASN A 18 -2.30 -9.74 1.28
CA ASN A 18 -1.35 -10.82 1.01
C ASN A 18 0.11 -10.32 0.99
N MET A 19 0.36 -9.13 0.42
CA MET A 19 1.69 -8.51 0.45
C MET A 19 2.11 -8.19 1.88
N VAL A 20 1.20 -7.62 2.70
CA VAL A 20 1.49 -7.32 4.11
C VAL A 20 1.82 -8.60 4.88
N LYS A 21 1.03 -9.67 4.73
CA LYS A 21 1.28 -10.96 5.40
C LYS A 21 2.65 -11.53 5.06
N LYS A 22 2.98 -11.62 3.78
CA LYS A 22 4.28 -12.16 3.32
C LYS A 22 5.47 -11.31 3.79
N ALA A 23 5.32 -9.99 3.75
CA ALA A 23 6.37 -9.10 4.23
C ALA A 23 6.53 -9.18 5.75
N TYR A 24 5.43 -9.28 6.50
CA TYR A 24 5.46 -9.45 7.95
C TYR A 24 6.11 -10.78 8.37
N GLU A 25 5.76 -11.90 7.70
CA GLU A 25 6.41 -13.20 7.92
C GLU A 25 7.94 -13.11 7.73
N ASP A 26 8.38 -12.44 6.67
CA ASP A 26 9.80 -12.24 6.41
C ASP A 26 10.47 -11.31 7.45
N CYS A 27 9.80 -10.23 7.85
CA CYS A 27 10.27 -9.35 8.93
C CYS A 27 10.41 -10.10 10.24
N THR A 28 9.41 -10.89 10.62
CA THR A 28 9.44 -11.71 11.83
C THR A 28 10.63 -12.68 11.83
N ALA A 29 10.87 -13.38 10.72
CA ALA A 29 12.01 -14.27 10.56
C ALA A 29 13.37 -13.55 10.67
N ASN A 30 13.41 -12.26 10.36
CA ASN A 30 14.61 -11.43 10.43
C ASN A 30 14.64 -10.49 11.66
N HIS A 31 13.72 -10.65 12.61
CA HIS A 31 13.62 -9.84 13.84
C HIS A 31 13.55 -8.33 13.57
N CYS A 32 12.72 -7.91 12.62
CA CYS A 32 12.53 -6.52 12.26
C CYS A 32 11.05 -6.13 12.15
N ASP A 33 10.78 -4.83 12.24
CA ASP A 33 9.45 -4.27 12.09
C ASP A 33 9.11 -4.04 10.62
N LEU A 34 7.80 -4.07 10.31
CA LEU A 34 7.23 -3.74 9.01
C LEU A 34 6.65 -2.32 9.01
N HIS A 35 7.08 -1.51 8.06
CA HIS A 35 6.62 -0.14 7.88
C HIS A 35 5.82 -0.02 6.56
N ILE A 36 4.56 0.38 6.65
CA ILE A 36 3.64 0.52 5.52
C ILE A 36 3.44 2.01 5.23
N PHE A 37 3.78 2.44 4.02
CA PHE A 37 3.54 3.80 3.55
C PHE A 37 2.35 3.84 2.60
N VAL A 38 1.33 4.62 2.94
CA VAL A 38 0.13 4.81 2.12
C VAL A 38 0.33 6.07 1.27
N GLY A 39 0.74 5.88 0.02
CA GLY A 39 1.11 6.93 -0.92
C GLY A 39 -0.05 7.79 -1.41
N SER A 40 0.26 8.90 -2.09
CA SER A 40 -0.70 9.91 -2.57
C SER A 40 -1.64 10.38 -1.46
N ALA A 41 -1.08 10.65 -0.27
CA ALA A 41 -1.88 11.02 0.90
C ALA A 41 -2.57 12.38 0.72
N ASP A 42 -1.93 13.28 -0.02
CA ASP A 42 -2.44 14.60 -0.39
C ASP A 42 -3.46 14.59 -1.54
N LYS A 43 -3.77 13.43 -2.14
CA LYS A 43 -4.67 13.30 -3.29
C LYS A 43 -5.98 12.59 -2.91
N SER A 44 -7.12 13.18 -3.33
CA SER A 44 -8.43 12.56 -3.21
C SER A 44 -9.40 13.10 -4.27
N GLY A 45 -10.56 12.46 -4.44
CA GLY A 45 -11.64 12.91 -5.34
C GLY A 45 -11.32 12.80 -6.83
N THR A 46 -10.26 12.09 -7.22
CA THR A 46 -9.95 11.81 -8.63
C THR A 46 -10.24 10.34 -8.97
N LYS A 47 -10.46 10.03 -10.24
CA LYS A 47 -10.68 8.64 -10.71
C LYS A 47 -9.56 7.68 -10.28
N ARG A 48 -8.34 8.17 -10.17
CA ARG A 48 -7.18 7.40 -9.73
C ARG A 48 -7.07 7.30 -8.21
N ASN A 49 -7.42 8.37 -7.50
CA ASN A 49 -7.39 8.48 -6.05
C ASN A 49 -8.75 8.96 -5.51
N PRO A 50 -9.81 8.12 -5.57
CA PRO A 50 -11.14 8.53 -5.12
C PRO A 50 -11.21 8.75 -3.60
N LEU A 51 -10.52 7.93 -2.80
CA LEU A 51 -10.66 7.89 -1.36
C LEU A 51 -9.69 8.85 -0.66
N PRO A 52 -10.14 9.65 0.34
CA PRO A 52 -9.26 10.50 1.16
C PRO A 52 -8.38 9.63 2.08
N ILE A 53 -7.25 10.21 2.52
CA ILE A 53 -6.23 9.48 3.27
C ILE A 53 -6.76 8.90 4.59
N ASP A 54 -7.51 9.68 5.36
CA ASP A 54 -8.01 9.23 6.67
C ASP A 54 -8.92 8.01 6.53
N PHE A 55 -9.76 7.99 5.49
CA PHE A 55 -10.61 6.85 5.20
C PHE A 55 -9.81 5.62 4.76
N ARG A 56 -8.76 5.81 3.95
CA ARG A 56 -7.86 4.71 3.55
C ARG A 56 -7.09 4.11 4.72
N LEU A 57 -6.60 4.95 5.63
CA LEU A 57 -5.93 4.51 6.85
C LEU A 57 -6.88 3.73 7.75
N MET A 58 -8.09 4.23 7.99
CA MET A 58 -9.11 3.52 8.75
C MET A 58 -9.42 2.13 8.17
N LEU A 59 -9.59 2.03 6.84
CA LEU A 59 -9.86 0.76 6.16
C LEU A 59 -8.67 -0.21 6.29
N LEU A 60 -7.45 0.28 6.12
CA LEU A 60 -6.24 -0.51 6.28
C LEU A 60 -6.07 -1.01 7.73
N GLU A 61 -6.13 -0.12 8.71
CA GLU A 61 -5.96 -0.47 10.12
C GLU A 61 -7.03 -1.47 10.58
N GLY A 62 -8.30 -1.25 10.21
CA GLY A 62 -9.37 -2.19 10.52
C GLY A 62 -9.15 -3.58 9.90
N ALA A 63 -8.68 -3.63 8.65
CA ALA A 63 -8.33 -4.89 8.00
C ALA A 63 -7.10 -5.56 8.64
N LEU A 64 -6.11 -4.80 9.12
CA LEU A 64 -4.97 -5.36 9.87
C LEU A 64 -5.43 -6.01 11.18
N HIS A 65 -6.35 -5.37 11.91
CA HIS A 65 -6.92 -5.94 13.14
C HIS A 65 -7.73 -7.23 12.92
N GLU A 66 -8.24 -7.50 11.73
CA GLU A 66 -8.87 -8.78 11.40
C GLU A 66 -7.87 -9.94 11.23
N HIS A 67 -6.61 -9.62 10.93
CA HIS A 67 -5.62 -10.62 10.48
C HIS A 67 -4.42 -10.78 11.40
N PHE A 68 -4.16 -9.81 12.25
CA PHE A 68 -3.02 -9.80 13.16
C PHE A 68 -3.47 -9.61 14.60
N SER A 69 -2.82 -10.29 15.53
CA SER A 69 -3.03 -10.12 16.97
C SER A 69 -2.50 -8.76 17.44
N THR A 70 -2.94 -8.34 18.64
CA THR A 70 -2.46 -7.09 19.25
C THR A 70 -0.94 -7.05 19.43
N GLU A 71 -0.30 -8.20 19.69
CA GLU A 71 1.16 -8.28 19.83
C GLU A 71 1.85 -8.11 18.47
N GLU A 72 1.34 -8.75 17.40
CA GLU A 72 1.88 -8.61 16.05
C GLU A 72 1.74 -7.18 15.53
N LEU A 73 0.62 -6.51 15.82
CA LEU A 73 0.38 -5.13 15.42
C LEU A 73 1.36 -4.12 16.02
N LYS A 74 2.04 -4.44 17.13
CA LYS A 74 3.12 -3.61 17.66
C LYS A 74 4.33 -3.50 16.74
N HIS A 75 4.48 -4.46 15.83
CA HIS A 75 5.57 -4.55 14.85
C HIS A 75 5.15 -4.11 13.44
N ILE A 76 3.92 -3.58 13.27
CA ILE A 76 3.40 -3.07 12.00
C ILE A 76 3.07 -1.59 12.16
N HIS A 77 3.81 -0.74 11.44
CA HIS A 77 3.67 0.71 11.52
C HIS A 77 3.10 1.27 10.23
N VAL A 78 2.06 2.11 10.31
CA VAL A 78 1.39 2.69 9.14
C VAL A 78 1.62 4.21 9.09
N TYR A 79 1.95 4.73 7.91
CA TYR A 79 2.22 6.16 7.70
C TYR A 79 1.58 6.67 6.42
N PRO A 80 0.94 7.84 6.43
CA PRO A 80 0.61 8.55 5.20
C PRO A 80 1.88 9.08 4.53
N LEU A 81 1.88 9.11 3.19
CA LEU A 81 2.97 9.63 2.38
C LEU A 81 2.40 10.49 1.23
N ASP A 82 2.68 11.78 1.26
CA ASP A 82 2.30 12.71 0.19
C ASP A 82 3.13 12.44 -1.08
N ASP A 83 2.58 12.78 -2.23
CA ASP A 83 3.34 12.79 -3.47
C ASP A 83 4.34 13.96 -3.46
N MET A 84 5.51 13.78 -4.11
CA MET A 84 6.53 14.82 -4.17
C MET A 84 6.12 15.97 -5.10
N THR A 85 5.59 15.61 -6.29
CA THR A 85 5.20 16.57 -7.33
C THR A 85 3.81 16.22 -7.87
N ASP A 86 3.73 15.35 -8.85
CA ASP A 86 2.50 14.83 -9.41
C ASP A 86 2.48 13.29 -9.44
N GLU A 87 1.34 12.72 -9.83
CA GLU A 87 1.14 11.26 -9.78
C GLU A 87 1.97 10.48 -10.80
N SER A 88 2.58 11.15 -11.78
CA SER A 88 3.33 10.53 -12.87
C SER A 88 4.85 10.55 -12.67
N ASP A 89 5.33 11.20 -11.60
CA ASP A 89 6.77 11.30 -11.35
C ASP A 89 7.38 9.94 -11.01
N ASN A 90 8.18 9.42 -11.94
CA ASN A 90 8.95 8.19 -11.80
C ASN A 90 10.45 8.48 -11.89
N SER A 91 10.86 9.70 -11.55
CA SER A 91 12.25 10.13 -11.59
C SER A 91 13.07 9.60 -10.39
N HIS A 92 14.39 9.71 -10.50
CA HIS A 92 15.29 9.49 -9.35
C HIS A 92 15.04 10.50 -8.22
N GLY A 93 14.49 11.68 -8.53
CA GLY A 93 14.03 12.63 -7.53
C GLY A 93 12.94 12.04 -6.62
N TRP A 94 11.99 11.33 -7.21
CA TRP A 94 10.96 10.59 -6.48
C TRP A 94 11.58 9.51 -5.56
N GLY A 95 12.49 8.69 -6.06
CA GLY A 95 13.17 7.66 -5.28
C GLY A 95 13.92 8.23 -4.08
N ARG A 96 14.67 9.33 -4.29
CA ARG A 96 15.37 10.04 -3.21
C ARG A 96 14.40 10.62 -2.17
N TYR A 97 13.30 11.20 -2.60
CA TYR A 97 12.24 11.66 -1.70
C TYR A 97 11.69 10.50 -0.85
N LEU A 98 11.35 9.36 -1.48
CA LEU A 98 10.91 8.16 -0.79
C LEU A 98 11.92 7.71 0.26
N TYR A 99 13.20 7.59 -0.13
CA TYR A 99 14.26 7.18 0.79
C TYR A 99 14.32 8.08 2.02
N ILE A 100 14.31 9.40 1.83
CA ILE A 100 14.34 10.38 2.92
C ILE A 100 13.11 10.22 3.84
N LYS A 101 11.91 10.04 3.28
CA LYS A 101 10.68 9.86 4.06
C LYS A 101 10.69 8.54 4.83
N MET A 102 11.09 7.44 4.19
CA MET A 102 11.22 6.14 4.83
C MET A 102 12.24 6.18 5.98
N PHE A 103 13.47 6.67 5.73
CA PHE A 103 14.49 6.83 6.75
C PHE A 103 14.02 7.76 7.89
N GLY A 104 13.32 8.84 7.56
CA GLY A 104 12.76 9.78 8.55
C GLY A 104 11.80 9.11 9.55
N LYS A 105 11.10 8.06 9.15
CA LYS A 105 10.18 7.29 10.01
C LYS A 105 10.84 6.09 10.67
N THR A 106 11.57 5.29 9.90
CA THR A 106 12.18 4.05 10.39
C THR A 106 13.42 4.29 11.26
N LYS A 107 14.14 5.39 11.03
CA LYS A 107 15.46 5.70 11.63
C LYS A 107 16.53 4.63 11.36
N ASP A 108 16.29 3.76 10.39
CA ASP A 108 17.18 2.69 9.99
C ASP A 108 17.49 2.83 8.49
N SER A 109 18.75 2.77 8.13
CA SER A 109 19.21 2.80 6.72
C SER A 109 19.21 1.41 6.07
N ASP A 110 19.15 0.35 6.87
CA ASP A 110 19.10 -1.03 6.38
C ASP A 110 17.64 -1.43 6.11
N MET A 111 17.14 -1.08 4.92
CA MET A 111 15.74 -1.26 4.53
C MET A 111 15.60 -2.33 3.44
N THR A 112 14.59 -3.20 3.60
CA THR A 112 14.10 -4.11 2.56
C THR A 112 12.76 -3.61 2.03
N ILE A 113 12.71 -3.22 0.74
CA ILE A 113 11.49 -2.77 0.07
C ILE A 113 10.82 -3.97 -0.58
N TYR A 114 9.61 -4.29 -0.12
CA TYR A 114 8.76 -5.33 -0.72
C TYR A 114 7.88 -4.70 -1.79
N TYR A 115 7.81 -5.33 -2.96
CA TYR A 115 7.05 -4.83 -4.10
C TYR A 115 6.44 -5.97 -4.92
N SER A 116 5.37 -5.68 -5.66
CA SER A 116 4.68 -6.65 -6.54
C SER A 116 4.43 -6.10 -7.96
N ASP A 117 4.91 -4.90 -8.25
CA ASP A 117 4.84 -4.28 -9.57
C ASP A 117 6.02 -4.68 -10.46
N ASP A 118 6.03 -4.18 -11.71
CA ASP A 118 7.14 -4.41 -12.64
C ASP A 118 8.48 -3.95 -12.00
N PRO A 119 9.48 -4.84 -11.87
CA PRO A 119 10.78 -4.49 -11.31
C PRO A 119 11.43 -3.26 -11.94
N ARG A 120 11.17 -3.00 -13.23
CA ARG A 120 11.73 -1.85 -13.95
C ARG A 120 11.23 -0.52 -13.39
N ILE A 121 9.99 -0.45 -12.89
CA ILE A 121 9.44 0.74 -12.26
C ILE A 121 10.17 1.00 -10.95
N MET A 122 10.25 0.00 -10.08
CA MET A 122 10.91 0.12 -8.77
C MET A 122 12.39 0.47 -8.91
N LEU A 123 13.11 -0.22 -9.80
CA LEU A 123 14.53 0.05 -10.07
C LEU A 123 14.75 1.38 -10.78
N GLY A 124 13.76 1.91 -11.51
CA GLY A 124 13.82 3.22 -12.17
C GLY A 124 13.68 4.40 -11.19
N TRP A 125 13.05 4.19 -10.04
CA TRP A 125 12.90 5.24 -9.02
C TRP A 125 14.20 5.56 -8.30
N PHE A 126 15.05 4.56 -8.07
CA PHE A 126 16.26 4.72 -7.26
C PHE A 126 17.51 4.80 -8.16
N ALA A 127 18.35 5.80 -7.95
CA ALA A 127 19.66 5.91 -8.59
C ALA A 127 20.58 4.75 -8.17
N GLN A 128 21.64 4.50 -8.93
CA GLN A 128 22.49 3.33 -8.71
C GLN A 128 23.14 3.32 -7.31
N ASP A 129 23.56 4.47 -6.82
CA ASP A 129 24.11 4.65 -5.48
C ASP A 129 23.07 4.41 -4.38
N GLU A 130 21.82 4.86 -4.56
CA GLU A 130 20.73 4.61 -3.63
C GLU A 130 20.35 3.12 -3.58
N ARG A 131 20.41 2.42 -4.72
CA ARG A 131 20.16 0.97 -4.79
C ARG A 131 21.13 0.11 -4.00
N TRP A 132 22.34 0.59 -3.74
CA TRP A 132 23.31 -0.08 -2.86
C TRP A 132 22.93 -0.01 -1.38
N LEU A 133 22.11 0.97 -1.00
CA LEU A 133 21.63 1.18 0.37
C LEU A 133 20.33 0.42 0.68
N LEU A 134 19.66 -0.12 -0.35
CA LEU A 134 18.35 -0.72 -0.26
C LEU A 134 18.38 -2.18 -0.73
N ARG A 135 17.59 -3.03 -0.08
CA ARG A 135 17.28 -4.36 -0.60
C ARG A 135 15.90 -4.32 -1.24
N PHE A 136 15.71 -5.08 -2.31
CA PHE A 136 14.44 -5.17 -3.02
C PHE A 136 13.99 -6.63 -3.02
N LYS A 137 12.79 -6.89 -2.51
CA LYS A 137 12.20 -8.23 -2.50
C LYS A 137 10.88 -8.24 -3.26
N PHE A 138 10.87 -8.95 -4.38
CA PHE A 138 9.68 -9.14 -5.18
C PHE A 138 8.73 -10.13 -4.49
N LEU A 139 7.43 -9.78 -4.47
CA LEU A 139 6.36 -10.64 -4.00
C LEU A 139 5.37 -10.85 -5.14
N ASP A 140 5.05 -12.11 -5.44
CA ASP A 140 4.07 -12.43 -6.48
C ASP A 140 2.71 -11.80 -6.16
N ARG A 141 2.09 -11.24 -7.20
CA ARG A 141 0.73 -10.71 -7.10
C ARG A 141 -0.25 -11.82 -6.70
N TYR A 142 -1.11 -11.51 -5.76
CA TYR A 142 -2.17 -12.41 -5.32
C TYR A 142 -3.32 -12.40 -6.33
N GLU A 143 -3.55 -13.52 -7.01
CA GLU A 143 -4.70 -13.77 -7.91
C GLU A 143 -4.97 -12.66 -8.95
N GLY A 144 -3.96 -11.89 -9.34
CA GLY A 144 -4.12 -10.79 -10.30
C GLY A 144 -4.95 -9.61 -9.78
N ILE A 145 -5.28 -9.54 -8.48
CA ILE A 145 -6.07 -8.46 -7.89
C ILE A 145 -5.31 -7.14 -7.98
N SER A 146 -5.99 -6.11 -8.48
CA SER A 146 -5.49 -4.73 -8.54
C SER A 146 -6.55 -3.75 -8.08
N ALA A 147 -6.12 -2.57 -7.60
CA ALA A 147 -7.06 -1.52 -7.20
C ALA A 147 -8.01 -1.10 -8.33
N THR A 148 -7.57 -1.16 -9.60
CA THR A 148 -8.42 -0.88 -10.76
C THR A 148 -9.53 -1.92 -10.89
N LEU A 149 -9.20 -3.22 -10.83
CA LEU A 149 -10.18 -4.30 -10.84
C LEU A 149 -11.20 -4.15 -9.72
N VAL A 150 -10.70 -3.86 -8.50
CA VAL A 150 -11.56 -3.67 -7.33
C VAL A 150 -12.51 -2.48 -7.53
N ARG A 151 -12.03 -1.32 -8.01
CA ARG A 151 -12.92 -0.18 -8.30
C ARG A 151 -13.96 -0.49 -9.38
N GLN A 152 -13.60 -1.26 -10.40
CA GLN A 152 -14.56 -1.72 -11.41
C GLN A 152 -15.65 -2.59 -10.80
N ALA A 153 -15.29 -3.54 -9.93
CA ALA A 153 -16.26 -4.38 -9.23
C ALA A 153 -17.23 -3.55 -8.36
N PHE A 154 -16.75 -2.50 -7.70
CA PHE A 154 -17.60 -1.58 -6.94
C PHE A 154 -18.61 -0.82 -7.81
N GLN A 155 -18.33 -0.61 -9.09
CA GLN A 155 -19.20 0.13 -10.03
C GLN A 155 -20.26 -0.76 -10.71
N LEU A 156 -20.10 -2.09 -10.68
CA LEU A 156 -21.04 -3.00 -11.31
C LEU A 156 -22.32 -3.14 -10.49
N GLU A 157 -23.48 -3.09 -11.17
CA GLU A 157 -24.75 -3.46 -10.60
C GLU A 157 -24.74 -4.95 -10.20
N GLY A 158 -25.05 -5.27 -8.93
CA GLY A 158 -24.95 -6.64 -8.41
C GLY A 158 -23.52 -7.13 -8.10
N GLY A 159 -22.50 -6.26 -8.20
CA GLY A 159 -21.09 -6.59 -7.97
C GLY A 159 -20.68 -6.90 -6.52
N ASP A 160 -21.64 -6.93 -5.58
CA ASP A 160 -21.37 -7.18 -4.15
C ASP A 160 -20.68 -8.52 -3.89
N TYR A 161 -21.04 -9.55 -4.64
CA TYR A 161 -20.40 -10.85 -4.50
C TYR A 161 -18.91 -10.80 -4.89
N ASP A 162 -18.60 -10.17 -6.01
CA ASP A 162 -17.23 -10.02 -6.50
C ASP A 162 -16.42 -9.16 -5.54
N VAL A 163 -16.97 -8.03 -5.10
CA VAL A 163 -16.31 -7.15 -4.12
C VAL A 163 -15.95 -7.90 -2.85
N LYS A 164 -16.88 -8.73 -2.33
CA LYS A 164 -16.66 -9.52 -1.12
C LYS A 164 -15.47 -10.50 -1.24
N GLN A 165 -15.19 -10.99 -2.45
CA GLN A 165 -14.04 -11.86 -2.69
C GLN A 165 -12.72 -11.09 -2.83
N LEU A 166 -12.80 -9.81 -3.23
CA LEU A 166 -11.64 -9.00 -3.58
C LEU A 166 -11.06 -8.20 -2.40
N VAL A 167 -11.85 -7.96 -1.35
CA VAL A 167 -11.45 -7.10 -0.22
C VAL A 167 -11.59 -7.84 1.13
N PRO A 168 -10.82 -7.43 2.18
CA PRO A 168 -11.04 -7.90 3.55
C PRO A 168 -12.46 -7.61 4.04
N ALA A 169 -12.95 -8.39 5.01
CA ALA A 169 -14.31 -8.26 5.51
C ALA A 169 -14.57 -6.86 6.12
N PHE A 170 -13.61 -6.30 6.84
CA PHE A 170 -13.71 -4.93 7.35
C PHE A 170 -13.93 -3.91 6.22
N VAL A 171 -13.16 -3.99 5.13
CA VAL A 171 -13.31 -3.09 3.97
C VAL A 171 -14.67 -3.29 3.30
N TYR A 172 -15.16 -4.52 3.19
CA TYR A 172 -16.48 -4.82 2.62
C TYR A 172 -17.62 -4.19 3.42
N ASN A 173 -17.50 -4.06 4.73
CA ASN A 173 -18.51 -3.41 5.56
C ASN A 173 -18.73 -1.93 5.20
N TYR A 174 -17.74 -1.27 4.62
CA TYR A 174 -17.78 0.12 4.13
C TYR A 174 -18.02 0.24 2.62
N ARG A 175 -18.58 -0.78 1.98
CA ARG A 175 -18.73 -0.83 0.51
C ARG A 175 -19.58 0.31 -0.05
N GLU A 176 -20.60 0.77 0.66
CA GLU A 176 -21.47 1.86 0.20
C GLU A 176 -20.74 3.21 0.20
N GLU A 177 -19.99 3.50 1.26
CA GLU A 177 -19.16 4.69 1.34
C GLU A 177 -18.04 4.69 0.28
N ILE A 178 -17.43 3.53 0.04
CA ILE A 178 -16.42 3.37 -1.03
C ILE A 178 -17.05 3.63 -2.40
N ARG A 179 -18.25 3.10 -2.66
CA ARG A 179 -19.01 3.36 -3.90
C ARG A 179 -19.27 4.84 -4.10
N GLN A 180 -19.75 5.50 -3.06
CA GLN A 180 -20.02 6.93 -3.11
C GLN A 180 -18.78 7.72 -3.52
N TYR A 181 -17.63 7.50 -2.86
CA TYR A 181 -16.37 8.14 -3.23
C TYR A 181 -15.94 7.87 -4.68
N ILE A 182 -16.13 6.62 -5.16
CA ILE A 182 -15.76 6.26 -6.54
C ILE A 182 -16.69 6.97 -7.55
N GLN A 183 -17.99 7.11 -7.25
CA GLN A 183 -18.96 7.77 -8.12
C GLN A 183 -18.78 9.29 -8.18
N GLU A 184 -18.42 9.91 -7.05
CA GLU A 184 -18.20 11.35 -6.94
C GLU A 184 -16.84 11.81 -7.52
N ALA A 185 -15.90 10.87 -7.76
CA ALA A 185 -14.56 11.18 -8.26
C ALA A 185 -14.58 11.68 -9.72
N LYS A 186 -13.86 12.80 -9.97
CA LYS A 186 -13.80 13.52 -11.25
C LYS A 186 -12.59 13.11 -12.10
#